data_5dc24147905757397901ec98666e26c3
#
_entry.id   5dc24147905757397901ec98666e26c3
#
_cell.length_a   1.000
_cell.length_b   1.000
_cell.length_c   1.000
_cell.angle_alpha   90.00
_cell.angle_beta   90.00
_cell.angle_gamma   90.00
#
_symmetry.space_group_name_H-M   'P 1'
#
loop_
_entity.id
_entity.type
_entity.pdbx_description
1 polymer ?
#
loop_
_entity_poly.entity_id
_entity_poly.type
_entity_poly.pdbx_seq_one_letter_code
_entity_poly.pdbx_strand_id
1 'polypeptide(L)'
;MNYLDELAGEIAKEISPDVLPNADTSRLFRLYALLVLVKGTDVTAVDVHDAWSAWMLELDPGHRSIRPFEELDADTQASDEPYVAAIRAVAGRPRRR
;
A
#
# COMPACT_ATOMS: atom_id res chain seq x y z
N MET A 1 20.33 0.61 5.77
CA MET A 1 18.94 0.62 5.25
C MET A 1 18.98 0.30 3.76
N ASN A 2 18.04 -0.49 3.26
CA ASN A 2 17.99 -0.87 1.85
C ASN A 2 17.00 0.01 1.07
N TYR A 3 17.04 -0.09 -0.26
CA TYR A 3 16.23 0.77 -1.12
C TYR A 3 14.72 0.54 -0.94
N LEU A 4 14.30 -0.66 -0.58
CA LEU A 4 12.87 -0.93 -0.33
C LEU A 4 12.39 -0.21 0.92
N ASP A 5 13.18 -0.22 1.98
CA ASP A 5 12.83 0.47 3.22
C ASP A 5 12.87 1.99 3.03
N GLU A 6 13.76 2.49 2.19
CA GLU A 6 13.79 3.92 1.86
C GLU A 6 12.51 4.34 1.14
N LEU A 7 12.08 3.57 0.13
CA LEU A 7 10.83 3.84 -0.57
C LEU A 7 9.63 3.70 0.36
N ALA A 8 9.63 2.67 1.21
CA ALA A 8 8.56 2.47 2.19
C ALA A 8 8.43 3.69 3.11
N GLY A 9 9.54 4.23 3.56
CA GLY A 9 9.55 5.43 4.38
C GLY A 9 9.00 6.65 3.67
N GLU A 10 9.32 6.82 2.38
CA GLU A 10 8.79 7.92 1.58
C GLU A 10 7.27 7.82 1.44
N ILE A 11 6.76 6.60 1.19
CA ILE A 11 5.32 6.38 1.08
C ILE A 11 4.62 6.71 2.39
N ALA A 12 5.19 6.24 3.51
CA ALA A 12 4.60 6.47 4.83
C ALA A 12 4.49 7.95 5.16
N LYS A 13 5.45 8.76 4.73
CA LYS A 13 5.43 10.21 4.94
C LYS A 13 4.31 10.92 4.18
N GLU A 14 3.81 10.31 3.11
CA GLU A 14 2.73 10.89 2.31
C GLU A 14 1.35 10.60 2.90
N ILE A 15 1.26 9.79 3.94
CA ILE A 15 -0.01 9.35 4.52
C ILE A 15 -0.19 9.97 5.89
N SER A 16 -1.40 10.51 6.15
CA SER A 16 -1.73 11.03 7.46
C SER A 16 -1.64 9.92 8.52
N PRO A 17 -1.01 10.18 9.69
CA PRO A 17 -0.96 9.18 10.76
C PRO A 17 -2.33 8.66 11.19
N ASP A 18 -3.37 9.46 11.03
CA ASP A 18 -4.74 9.07 11.41
C ASP A 18 -5.28 7.93 10.54
N VAL A 19 -4.72 7.75 9.36
CA VAL A 19 -5.18 6.73 8.40
C VAL A 19 -4.46 5.41 8.62
N LEU A 20 -3.29 5.44 9.24
CA LEU A 20 -2.46 4.25 9.42
C LEU A 20 -3.08 3.27 10.42
N PRO A 21 -3.01 1.95 10.15
CA PRO A 21 -3.47 0.94 11.11
C PRO A 21 -2.65 1.02 12.41
N ASN A 22 -3.28 0.64 13.52
CA ASN A 22 -2.61 0.56 14.81
C ASN A 22 -1.87 -0.78 14.93
N ALA A 23 -0.86 -0.97 14.09
CA ALA A 23 -0.07 -2.20 14.01
C ALA A 23 1.28 -1.89 13.38
N ASP A 24 2.21 -2.85 13.45
CA ASP A 24 3.48 -2.71 12.74
C ASP A 24 3.23 -2.88 11.24
N THR A 25 3.39 -1.81 10.50
CA THR A 25 3.10 -1.76 9.07
C THR A 25 4.36 -1.86 8.20
N SER A 26 5.51 -2.18 8.78
CA SER A 26 6.79 -2.22 8.05
C SER A 26 6.72 -3.14 6.81
N ARG A 27 6.18 -4.33 6.98
CA ARG A 27 6.07 -5.29 5.88
C ARG A 27 5.05 -4.85 4.84
N LEU A 28 3.96 -4.24 5.28
CA LEU A 28 2.96 -3.69 4.36
C LEU A 28 3.58 -2.62 3.46
N PHE A 29 4.32 -1.69 4.05
CA PHE A 29 4.93 -0.61 3.27
C PHE A 29 6.06 -1.10 2.36
N ARG A 30 6.71 -2.21 2.69
CA ARG A 30 7.65 -2.85 1.75
C ARG A 30 6.90 -3.39 0.53
N LEU A 31 5.71 -3.94 0.72
CA LEU A 31 4.88 -4.38 -0.40
C LEU A 31 4.45 -3.19 -1.26
N TYR A 32 4.10 -2.07 -0.63
CA TYR A 32 3.78 -0.85 -1.36
C TYR A 32 5.01 -0.30 -2.11
N ALA A 33 6.19 -0.39 -1.51
CA ALA A 33 7.43 -0.01 -2.20
C ALA A 33 7.65 -0.87 -3.44
N LEU A 34 7.33 -2.14 -3.35
CA LEU A 34 7.42 -3.04 -4.49
C LEU A 34 6.46 -2.60 -5.61
N LEU A 35 5.26 -2.14 -5.25
CA LEU A 35 4.31 -1.60 -6.24
C LEU A 35 4.88 -0.38 -6.98
N VAL A 36 5.61 0.49 -6.28
CA VAL A 36 6.29 1.62 -6.91
C VAL A 36 7.22 1.13 -8.01
N LEU A 37 7.98 0.08 -7.74
CA LEU A 37 8.98 -0.45 -8.67
C LEU A 37 8.36 -1.23 -9.83
N VAL A 38 7.27 -1.96 -9.56
CA VAL A 38 6.65 -2.84 -10.55
C VAL A 38 5.63 -2.11 -11.42
N LYS A 39 4.82 -1.24 -10.83
CA LYS A 39 3.72 -0.54 -11.51
C LYS A 39 3.99 0.94 -11.72
N GLY A 40 4.82 1.56 -10.89
CA GLY A 40 5.08 2.99 -10.99
C GLY A 40 3.79 3.79 -10.80
N THR A 41 3.58 4.79 -11.65
CA THR A 41 2.40 5.65 -11.56
C THR A 41 1.11 4.98 -12.05
N ASP A 42 1.21 3.76 -12.58
CA ASP A 42 0.04 3.00 -13.03
C ASP A 42 -0.62 2.19 -11.92
N VAL A 43 -0.12 2.28 -10.69
CA VAL A 43 -0.71 1.56 -9.56
C VAL A 43 -2.18 1.92 -9.39
N THR A 44 -3.00 0.92 -9.07
CA THR A 44 -4.45 1.09 -8.89
C THR A 44 -4.87 0.66 -7.48
N ALA A 45 -6.11 0.95 -7.12
CA ALA A 45 -6.67 0.49 -5.85
C ALA A 45 -6.70 -1.04 -5.78
N VAL A 46 -6.88 -1.72 -6.89
CA VAL A 46 -6.81 -3.19 -6.94
C VAL A 46 -5.43 -3.67 -6.49
N ASP A 47 -4.37 -3.05 -7.03
CA ASP A 47 -2.99 -3.40 -6.66
C ASP A 47 -2.73 -3.18 -5.17
N VAL A 48 -3.19 -2.06 -4.64
CA VAL A 48 -3.04 -1.72 -3.22
C VAL A 48 -3.76 -2.75 -2.35
N HIS A 49 -4.99 -3.10 -2.73
CA HIS A 49 -5.76 -4.09 -1.98
C HIS A 49 -5.10 -5.46 -2.01
N ASP A 50 -4.55 -5.86 -3.15
CA ASP A 50 -3.87 -7.15 -3.26
C ASP A 50 -2.64 -7.20 -2.34
N ALA A 51 -1.88 -6.12 -2.28
CA ALA A 51 -0.72 -6.02 -1.38
C ALA A 51 -1.17 -6.06 0.09
N TRP A 52 -2.23 -5.33 0.43
CA TRP A 52 -2.79 -5.35 1.78
C TRP A 52 -3.26 -6.75 2.16
N SER A 53 -3.92 -7.45 1.25
CA SER A 53 -4.41 -8.81 1.49
C SER A 53 -3.25 -9.77 1.78
N ALA A 54 -2.15 -9.67 1.04
CA ALA A 54 -0.97 -10.49 1.27
C ALA A 54 -0.41 -10.28 2.67
N TRP A 55 -0.36 -9.02 3.12
CA TRP A 55 0.09 -8.68 4.47
C TRP A 55 -0.89 -9.19 5.53
N MET A 56 -2.20 -8.95 5.33
CA MET A 56 -3.22 -9.33 6.29
C MET A 56 -3.34 -10.85 6.45
N LEU A 57 -3.06 -11.62 5.39
CA LEU A 57 -3.06 -13.08 5.47
C LEU A 57 -2.12 -13.62 6.54
N GLU A 58 -1.01 -12.91 6.79
CA GLU A 58 -0.06 -13.31 7.83
C GLU A 58 -0.55 -12.96 9.23
N LEU A 59 -1.36 -11.90 9.36
CA LEU A 59 -1.84 -11.42 10.67
C LEU A 59 -3.17 -12.06 11.06
N ASP A 60 -4.09 -12.13 10.13
CA ASP A 60 -5.45 -12.60 10.38
C ASP A 60 -6.02 -13.23 9.10
N PRO A 61 -5.68 -14.50 8.83
CA PRO A 61 -6.12 -15.16 7.59
C PRO A 61 -7.63 -15.26 7.44
N GLY A 62 -8.38 -15.09 8.52
CA GLY A 62 -9.85 -15.10 8.48
C GLY A 62 -10.48 -13.73 8.29
N HIS A 63 -9.67 -12.68 8.04
CA HIS A 63 -10.22 -11.34 7.89
C HIS A 63 -11.17 -11.28 6.69
N ARG A 64 -12.39 -10.73 6.93
CA ARG A 64 -13.46 -10.74 5.94
C ARG A 64 -13.17 -9.94 4.67
N SER A 65 -12.24 -9.00 4.74
CA SER A 65 -11.88 -8.17 3.57
C SER A 65 -10.80 -8.79 2.70
N ILE A 66 -10.32 -10.00 3.02
CA ILE A 66 -9.40 -10.74 2.15
C ILE A 66 -10.24 -11.40 1.06
N ARG A 67 -10.59 -10.61 0.07
CA ARG A 67 -11.37 -11.04 -1.10
C ARG A 67 -11.05 -10.08 -2.25
N PRO A 68 -11.38 -10.45 -3.49
CA PRO A 68 -11.10 -9.56 -4.62
C PRO A 68 -11.68 -8.17 -4.40
N PHE A 69 -10.95 -7.16 -4.86
CA PHE A 69 -11.32 -5.75 -4.66
C PHE A 69 -12.76 -5.46 -5.09
N GLU A 70 -13.18 -6.01 -6.22
CA GLU A 70 -14.51 -5.76 -6.79
C GLU A 70 -15.65 -6.35 -5.95
N GLU A 71 -15.33 -7.22 -5.00
CA GLU A 71 -16.32 -7.78 -4.09
C GLU A 71 -16.47 -6.99 -2.79
N LEU A 72 -15.64 -5.95 -2.61
CA LEU A 72 -15.71 -5.09 -1.43
C LEU A 72 -16.82 -4.07 -1.58
N ASP A 73 -17.37 -3.61 -0.44
CA ASP A 73 -18.32 -2.51 -0.47
C ASP A 73 -17.61 -1.19 -0.80
N ALA A 74 -18.39 -0.17 -1.18
CA ALA A 74 -17.86 1.11 -1.63
C ALA A 74 -16.97 1.79 -0.59
N ASP A 75 -17.34 1.75 0.67
CA ASP A 75 -16.57 2.38 1.74
C ASP A 75 -15.21 1.70 1.92
N THR A 76 -15.19 0.38 1.87
CA THR A 76 -13.95 -0.39 1.99
C THR A 76 -13.05 -0.13 0.78
N GLN A 77 -13.63 -0.09 -0.42
CA GLN A 77 -12.86 0.25 -1.63
C GLN A 77 -12.24 1.63 -1.52
N ALA A 78 -13.00 2.61 -1.03
CA ALA A 78 -12.53 3.98 -0.90
C ALA A 78 -11.39 4.12 0.12
N SER A 79 -11.29 3.22 1.08
CA SER A 79 -10.24 3.26 2.10
C SER A 79 -8.84 3.06 1.53
N ASP A 80 -8.72 2.54 0.31
CA ASP A 80 -7.42 2.35 -0.34
C ASP A 80 -6.91 3.62 -1.02
N GLU A 81 -7.76 4.62 -1.24
CA GLU A 81 -7.39 5.83 -2.00
C GLU A 81 -6.19 6.60 -1.44
N PRO A 82 -6.06 6.82 -0.11
CA PRO A 82 -4.88 7.50 0.41
C PRO A 82 -3.58 6.77 0.07
N TYR A 83 -3.62 5.45 0.05
CA TYR A 83 -2.44 4.63 -0.25
C TYR A 83 -2.11 4.68 -1.74
N VAL A 84 -3.13 4.64 -2.60
CA VAL A 84 -2.94 4.81 -4.05
C VAL A 84 -2.27 6.15 -4.33
N ALA A 85 -2.79 7.23 -3.74
CA ALA A 85 -2.25 8.57 -3.94
C ALA A 85 -0.80 8.66 -3.47
N ALA A 86 -0.49 8.09 -2.30
CA ALA A 86 0.87 8.11 -1.74
C ALA A 86 1.86 7.35 -2.64
N ILE A 87 1.47 6.17 -3.10
CA ILE A 87 2.33 5.34 -3.94
C ILE A 87 2.60 6.04 -5.28
N ARG A 88 1.55 6.62 -5.89
CA ARG A 88 1.70 7.36 -7.14
C ARG A 88 2.59 8.58 -6.99
N ALA A 89 2.46 9.29 -5.86
CA ALA A 89 3.29 10.47 -5.59
C ALA A 89 4.77 10.10 -5.52
N VAL A 90 5.08 9.03 -4.80
CA VAL A 90 6.47 8.54 -4.69
C VAL A 90 6.97 8.02 -6.03
N ALA A 91 6.15 7.27 -6.76
CA ALA A 91 6.51 6.72 -8.06
C ALA A 91 6.81 7.80 -9.08
N GLY A 92 6.12 8.95 -9.00
CA GLY A 92 6.32 10.06 -9.92
C GLY A 92 7.55 10.92 -9.66
N ARG A 93 8.25 10.69 -8.55
CA ARG A 93 9.45 11.46 -8.21
C ARG A 93 10.67 10.98 -8.99
N PRO A 94 11.55 11.90 -9.44
CA PRO A 94 12.82 11.49 -10.01
C PRO A 94 13.62 10.70 -8.99
N ARG A 95 14.24 9.62 -9.42
CA ARG A 95 15.12 8.82 -8.56
C ARG A 95 16.52 8.81 -9.14
N ARG A 96 17.51 8.98 -8.27
CA ARG A 96 18.89 8.84 -8.64
C ARG A 96 19.28 7.39 -8.78
N ARG A 97 20.18 7.17 -9.70
CA ARG A 97 20.75 5.87 -9.92
C ARG A 97 22.26 5.91 -9.73
#